data_bff7c976e766349efae4d85419c8babe
#
_entry.id   bff7c976e766349efae4d85419c8babe
#
_cell.length_a   1.000
_cell.length_b   1.000
_cell.length_c   1.000
_cell.angle_alpha   90.00
_cell.angle_beta   90.00
_cell.angle_gamma   90.00
#
_symmetry.space_group_name_H-M   'P 1'
#
loop_
_entity.id
_entity.type
_entity.pdbx_description
1 polymer ?
#
loop_
_entity_poly.entity_id
_entity_poly.type
_entity_poly.pdbx_seq_one_letter_code
_entity_poly.pdbx_strand_id
1 'polypeptide(L)'
;MMDKRIKFIVEESNFFESSFLQREGFIDKDNFTAMFAIVGLADAVNVMLKEEGLEETFGQSTRGDELGHVIMNVLKDLVDNHEGVYASRTNNRYLLHAQVGASIDEEDKMNTPAHRVKVGQEPTLIDHLRHSAPFHQYFPSGTGDLFAFDNTYVDHPGAVVDIIDGAFASGYRYITTYMKNTDLIRVKGYLVKKSEVEKLRNNQAVLRDTTVFGMGTDDCAQVFDRKLRV
;
A
#
# COMPACT_ATOMS: atom_id res chain seq x y z
N MET A 1 19.15 12.05 -8.48
CA MET A 1 17.84 12.47 -9.09
C MET A 1 16.85 12.90 -8.02
N MET A 2 16.68 12.17 -6.91
CA MET A 2 15.74 12.51 -5.83
C MET A 2 16.03 13.91 -5.25
N ASP A 3 17.27 14.21 -4.85
CA ASP A 3 17.63 15.51 -4.29
C ASP A 3 17.30 16.69 -5.21
N LYS A 4 17.49 16.52 -6.52
CA LYS A 4 17.10 17.54 -7.50
C LYS A 4 15.59 17.79 -7.52
N ARG A 5 14.80 16.72 -7.41
CA ARG A 5 13.33 16.83 -7.37
C ARG A 5 12.86 17.50 -6.08
N ILE A 6 13.46 17.13 -4.95
CA ILE A 6 13.12 17.73 -3.66
C ILE A 6 13.49 19.20 -3.64
N LYS A 7 14.70 19.58 -4.10
CA LYS A 7 15.10 20.97 -4.22
C LYS A 7 14.14 21.77 -5.11
N PHE A 8 13.77 21.23 -6.27
CA PHE A 8 12.79 21.87 -7.13
C PHE A 8 11.44 22.10 -6.42
N ILE A 9 10.93 21.09 -5.71
CA ILE A 9 9.66 21.20 -4.99
C ILE A 9 9.73 22.25 -3.88
N VAL A 10 10.84 22.29 -3.15
CA VAL A 10 11.00 23.15 -1.97
C VAL A 10 11.41 24.58 -2.34
N GLU A 11 12.28 24.75 -3.34
CA GLU A 11 12.92 26.02 -3.63
C GLU A 11 12.29 26.77 -4.83
N GLU A 12 11.76 26.02 -5.82
CA GLU A 12 11.38 26.60 -7.10
C GLU A 12 9.86 26.47 -7.40
N SER A 13 9.17 25.48 -6.79
CA SER A 13 7.75 25.29 -7.02
C SER A 13 6.90 26.00 -5.96
N ASN A 14 5.64 26.26 -6.31
CA ASN A 14 4.67 26.84 -5.37
C ASN A 14 4.02 25.77 -4.46
N PHE A 15 4.60 24.56 -4.35
CA PHE A 15 4.00 23.44 -3.62
C PHE A 15 3.73 23.81 -2.16
N PHE A 16 4.74 24.32 -1.46
CA PHE A 16 4.60 24.69 -0.05
C PHE A 16 3.71 25.91 0.16
N GLU A 17 3.80 26.92 -0.70
CA GLU A 17 3.00 28.14 -0.60
C GLU A 17 1.52 27.90 -0.87
N SER A 18 1.20 26.98 -1.77
CA SER A 18 -0.16 26.58 -2.09
C SER A 18 -0.72 25.52 -1.14
N SER A 19 0.12 24.85 -0.36
CA SER A 19 -0.30 23.75 0.51
C SER A 19 -1.05 24.26 1.75
N PHE A 20 -2.28 23.78 1.92
CA PHE A 20 -3.04 23.95 3.15
C PHE A 20 -2.29 23.39 4.37
N LEU A 21 -1.63 22.24 4.24
CA LEU A 21 -0.90 21.59 5.33
C LEU A 21 0.26 22.45 5.83
N GLN A 22 0.95 23.17 4.93
CA GLN A 22 2.01 24.08 5.29
C GLN A 22 1.45 25.33 5.99
N ARG A 23 0.37 25.91 5.47
CA ARG A 23 -0.25 27.10 6.08
C ARG A 23 -0.78 26.84 7.50
N GLU A 24 -1.26 25.64 7.75
CA GLU A 24 -1.74 25.22 9.08
C GLU A 24 -0.61 24.67 9.98
N GLY A 25 0.64 24.68 9.53
CA GLY A 25 1.80 24.25 10.31
C GLY A 25 1.97 22.74 10.48
N PHE A 26 1.26 21.93 9.70
CA PHE A 26 1.40 20.47 9.77
C PHE A 26 2.66 19.95 9.07
N ILE A 27 3.11 20.64 8.04
CA ILE A 27 4.37 20.35 7.34
C ILE A 27 5.18 21.62 7.16
N ASP A 28 6.47 21.49 7.15
CA ASP A 28 7.41 22.55 6.81
C ASP A 28 8.50 22.02 5.86
N LYS A 29 9.32 22.93 5.32
CA LYS A 29 10.38 22.60 4.38
C LYS A 29 11.39 21.60 4.97
N ASP A 30 11.73 21.74 6.24
CA ASP A 30 12.73 20.91 6.91
C ASP A 30 12.20 19.50 7.27
N ASN A 31 10.90 19.33 7.19
CA ASN A 31 10.18 18.05 7.47
C ASN A 31 9.74 17.32 6.22
N PHE A 32 10.12 17.78 5.05
CA PHE A 32 9.71 17.17 3.79
C PHE A 32 10.63 16.01 3.42
N THR A 33 10.50 14.92 4.14
CA THR A 33 11.30 13.71 3.90
C THR A 33 10.83 12.99 2.63
N ALA A 34 11.76 12.82 1.70
CA ALA A 34 11.49 12.01 0.50
C ALA A 34 11.49 10.52 0.82
N MET A 35 10.72 9.78 0.04
CA MET A 35 10.62 8.33 0.15
C MET A 35 10.88 7.66 -1.19
N PHE A 36 11.60 6.54 -1.14
CA PHE A 36 11.76 5.66 -2.28
C PHE A 36 10.67 4.58 -2.24
N ALA A 37 9.70 4.67 -3.13
CA ALA A 37 8.68 3.65 -3.29
C ALA A 37 9.25 2.45 -4.03
N ILE A 38 8.93 1.26 -3.53
CA ILE A 38 9.34 -0.01 -4.13
C ILE A 38 8.18 -0.59 -4.91
N VAL A 39 8.48 -1.11 -6.09
CA VAL A 39 7.52 -1.79 -6.97
C VAL A 39 8.18 -3.03 -7.55
N GLY A 40 7.44 -4.14 -7.61
CA GLY A 40 7.88 -5.35 -8.31
C GLY A 40 8.79 -6.28 -7.52
N LEU A 41 8.85 -6.18 -6.18
CA LEU A 41 9.66 -7.09 -5.37
C LEU A 41 9.25 -8.56 -5.57
N ALA A 42 7.95 -8.85 -5.51
CA ALA A 42 7.45 -10.20 -5.72
C ALA A 42 7.76 -10.72 -7.11
N ASP A 43 7.62 -9.88 -8.12
CA ASP A 43 7.94 -10.27 -9.51
C ASP A 43 9.44 -10.57 -9.67
N ALA A 44 10.30 -9.74 -9.07
CA ALA A 44 11.74 -9.97 -9.08
C ALA A 44 12.12 -11.30 -8.40
N VAL A 45 11.56 -11.56 -7.21
CA VAL A 45 11.80 -12.82 -6.49
C VAL A 45 11.29 -14.02 -7.29
N ASN A 46 10.09 -13.93 -7.87
CA ASN A 46 9.53 -15.02 -8.66
C ASN A 46 10.40 -15.34 -9.90
N VAL A 47 11.00 -14.33 -10.54
CA VAL A 47 11.96 -14.54 -11.63
C VAL A 47 13.21 -15.25 -11.11
N MET A 48 13.76 -14.83 -9.98
CA MET A 48 14.94 -15.46 -9.38
C MET A 48 14.68 -16.92 -9.00
N LEU A 49 13.54 -17.22 -8.38
CA LEU A 49 13.15 -18.60 -8.06
C LEU A 49 13.06 -19.46 -9.31
N LYS A 50 12.48 -18.94 -10.37
CA LYS A 50 12.40 -19.65 -11.65
C LYS A 50 13.77 -19.91 -12.25
N GLU A 51 14.71 -18.98 -12.17
CA GLU A 51 16.10 -19.18 -12.63
C GLU A 51 16.84 -20.22 -11.78
N GLU A 52 16.49 -20.37 -10.50
CA GLU A 52 16.98 -21.46 -9.64
C GLU A 52 16.30 -22.82 -9.94
N GLY A 53 15.35 -22.87 -10.88
CA GLY A 53 14.59 -24.08 -11.23
C GLY A 53 13.49 -24.44 -10.24
N LEU A 54 13.04 -23.47 -9.44
CA LEU A 54 11.98 -23.63 -8.45
C LEU A 54 10.64 -23.12 -9.01
N GLU A 55 9.58 -23.89 -8.80
CA GLU A 55 8.20 -23.49 -9.18
C GLU A 55 7.45 -22.75 -8.06
N GLU A 56 8.12 -22.47 -6.97
CA GLU A 56 7.58 -21.76 -5.83
C GLU A 56 7.40 -20.27 -6.12
N THR A 57 6.61 -19.60 -5.29
CA THR A 57 6.36 -18.17 -5.44
C THR A 57 6.64 -17.41 -4.15
N PHE A 58 6.94 -16.12 -4.29
CA PHE A 58 7.12 -15.21 -3.17
C PHE A 58 5.87 -15.19 -2.28
N GLY A 59 6.07 -15.38 -0.98
CA GLY A 59 4.99 -15.49 0.00
C GLY A 59 4.46 -16.91 0.23
N GLN A 60 4.92 -17.88 -0.56
CA GLN A 60 4.55 -19.29 -0.42
C GLN A 60 5.76 -20.21 -0.18
N SER A 61 6.95 -19.68 -0.17
CA SER A 61 8.16 -20.45 0.08
C SER A 61 9.17 -19.72 0.94
N THR A 62 9.86 -20.46 1.79
CA THR A 62 10.96 -19.94 2.61
C THR A 62 12.07 -19.36 1.75
N ARG A 63 12.40 -20.03 0.62
CA ARG A 63 13.43 -19.56 -0.30
C ARG A 63 13.06 -18.21 -0.93
N GLY A 64 11.80 -18.04 -1.31
CA GLY A 64 11.29 -16.77 -1.84
C GLY A 64 11.39 -15.66 -0.80
N ASP A 65 11.05 -15.94 0.44
CA ASP A 65 11.12 -14.95 1.52
C ASP A 65 12.58 -14.55 1.81
N GLU A 66 13.51 -15.52 1.82
CA GLU A 66 14.96 -15.25 1.95
C GLU A 66 15.47 -14.31 0.85
N LEU A 67 15.13 -14.60 -0.42
CA LEU A 67 15.52 -13.75 -1.54
C LEU A 67 14.93 -12.34 -1.42
N GLY A 68 13.66 -12.25 -1.01
CA GLY A 68 13.00 -10.98 -0.74
C GLY A 68 13.74 -10.17 0.34
N HIS A 69 14.15 -10.81 1.43
CA HIS A 69 14.93 -10.17 2.48
C HIS A 69 16.33 -9.74 2.00
N VAL A 70 17.00 -10.53 1.17
CA VAL A 70 18.29 -10.14 0.58
C VAL A 70 18.15 -8.86 -0.24
N ILE A 71 17.16 -8.78 -1.12
CA ILE A 71 16.89 -7.56 -1.90
C ILE A 71 16.59 -6.38 -1.00
N MET A 72 15.71 -6.57 -0.01
CA MET A 72 15.30 -5.51 0.89
C MET A 72 16.44 -4.99 1.78
N ASN A 73 17.33 -5.86 2.24
CA ASN A 73 18.51 -5.46 3.00
C ASN A 73 19.43 -4.57 2.16
N VAL A 74 19.71 -4.95 0.90
CA VAL A 74 20.52 -4.14 -0.01
C VAL A 74 19.88 -2.76 -0.24
N LEU A 75 18.57 -2.72 -0.50
CA LEU A 75 17.86 -1.46 -0.71
C LEU A 75 17.85 -0.59 0.55
N LYS A 76 17.67 -1.21 1.72
CA LYS A 76 17.69 -0.51 3.01
C LYS A 76 19.06 0.10 3.27
N ASP A 77 20.15 -0.66 3.06
CA ASP A 77 21.52 -0.18 3.23
C ASP A 77 21.83 0.99 2.30
N LEU A 78 21.42 0.91 1.04
CA LEU A 78 21.60 2.00 0.08
C LEU A 78 20.88 3.28 0.50
N VAL A 79 19.67 3.16 1.00
CA VAL A 79 18.87 4.31 1.45
C VAL A 79 19.40 4.88 2.76
N ASP A 80 19.79 4.04 3.70
CA ASP A 80 20.33 4.46 5.00
C ASP A 80 21.69 5.14 4.88
N ASN A 81 22.47 4.81 3.86
CA ASN A 81 23.76 5.44 3.58
C ASN A 81 23.67 6.68 2.68
N HIS A 82 22.48 6.98 2.14
CA HIS A 82 22.27 8.19 1.36
C HIS A 82 21.86 9.36 2.25
N GLU A 83 22.64 10.46 2.19
CA GLU A 83 22.30 11.70 2.86
C GLU A 83 21.38 12.52 1.97
N GLY A 84 20.15 12.73 2.45
CA GLY A 84 19.12 13.48 1.75
C GLY A 84 19.12 14.97 2.10
N VAL A 85 18.36 15.75 1.35
CA VAL A 85 18.12 17.17 1.61
C VAL A 85 16.74 17.36 2.25
N TYR A 86 16.59 18.42 3.07
CA TYR A 86 15.30 18.75 3.70
C TYR A 86 14.67 17.62 4.54
N ALA A 87 15.48 16.80 5.17
CA ALA A 87 15.04 15.62 5.93
C ALA A 87 15.61 15.63 7.36
N SER A 88 15.67 16.79 8.01
CA SER A 88 16.29 16.96 9.33
C SER A 88 15.65 16.08 10.41
N ARG A 89 14.34 15.88 10.37
CA ARG A 89 13.61 15.02 11.34
C ARG A 89 13.90 13.54 11.20
N THR A 90 14.47 13.11 10.09
CA THR A 90 14.93 11.74 9.87
C THR A 90 16.44 11.65 9.80
N ASN A 91 17.15 12.56 10.51
CA ASN A 91 18.60 12.62 10.52
C ASN A 91 19.22 12.71 9.11
N ASN A 92 18.60 13.51 8.24
CA ASN A 92 18.94 13.67 6.82
C ASN A 92 18.89 12.34 6.03
N ARG A 93 18.02 11.43 6.41
CA ARG A 93 17.82 10.17 5.69
C ARG A 93 16.50 10.18 4.96
N TYR A 94 16.50 9.69 3.73
CA TYR A 94 15.27 9.30 3.04
C TYR A 94 14.77 7.96 3.56
N LEU A 95 13.54 7.63 3.25
CA LEU A 95 12.88 6.44 3.76
C LEU A 95 12.47 5.51 2.62
N LEU A 96 12.38 4.24 2.92
CA LEU A 96 11.70 3.28 2.05
C LEU A 96 10.19 3.37 2.29
N HIS A 97 9.43 3.22 1.21
CA HIS A 97 7.98 3.26 1.24
C HIS A 97 7.40 2.10 0.43
N ALA A 98 6.39 1.47 0.98
CA ALA A 98 5.65 0.39 0.36
C ALA A 98 4.16 0.76 0.30
N GLN A 99 3.77 1.51 -0.70
CA GLN A 99 2.39 1.93 -0.86
C GLN A 99 1.54 0.84 -1.50
N VAL A 100 0.29 0.70 -1.05
CA VAL A 100 -0.71 -0.08 -1.76
C VAL A 100 -0.94 0.55 -3.13
N GLY A 101 -0.69 -0.23 -4.13
CA GLY A 101 -0.64 0.06 -5.53
C GLY A 101 -1.35 1.29 -6.08
N ALA A 102 -0.59 2.06 -6.81
CA ALA A 102 -1.10 3.10 -7.68
C ALA A 102 -1.63 2.56 -9.03
N SER A 103 -1.64 1.26 -9.24
CA SER A 103 -2.12 0.63 -10.46
C SER A 103 -3.39 -0.16 -10.24
N ILE A 104 -4.20 -0.26 -11.27
CA ILE A 104 -5.34 -1.16 -11.31
C ILE A 104 -4.79 -2.57 -11.13
N ASP A 105 -5.41 -3.36 -10.26
CA ASP A 105 -5.17 -4.79 -10.17
C ASP A 105 -5.77 -5.47 -11.43
N GLU A 106 -5.32 -5.04 -12.60
CA GLU A 106 -5.66 -5.70 -13.84
C GLU A 106 -4.76 -6.91 -14.01
N GLU A 107 -5.44 -8.01 -14.24
CA GLU A 107 -4.89 -9.29 -14.60
C GLU A 107 -3.67 -9.15 -15.50
N ASP A 108 -2.58 -9.76 -15.09
CA ASP A 108 -1.40 -10.14 -15.89
C ASP A 108 -0.46 -9.08 -16.45
N LYS A 109 -0.63 -7.79 -16.25
CA LYS A 109 0.21 -6.81 -16.97
C LYS A 109 0.99 -5.81 -16.12
N MET A 110 0.84 -5.82 -14.82
CA MET A 110 1.47 -4.81 -13.98
C MET A 110 2.27 -5.41 -12.83
N ASN A 111 3.42 -4.81 -12.58
CA ASN A 111 4.29 -5.18 -11.47
C ASN A 111 3.55 -5.07 -10.14
N THR A 112 3.78 -6.04 -9.28
CA THR A 112 3.24 -6.06 -7.94
C THR A 112 3.79 -4.87 -7.14
N PRO A 113 2.95 -4.01 -6.57
CA PRO A 113 3.42 -2.90 -5.76
C PRO A 113 4.13 -3.38 -4.50
N ALA A 114 5.20 -2.70 -4.13
CA ALA A 114 6.00 -2.97 -2.95
C ALA A 114 6.47 -4.43 -2.87
N HIS A 115 6.31 -5.06 -1.70
CA HIS A 115 6.60 -6.48 -1.52
C HIS A 115 5.32 -7.34 -1.65
N ARG A 116 4.19 -6.74 -1.98
CA ARG A 116 2.89 -7.42 -2.04
C ARG A 116 2.96 -8.70 -2.86
N VAL A 117 2.43 -9.76 -2.33
CA VAL A 117 2.23 -11.02 -3.04
C VAL A 117 1.40 -10.76 -4.30
N LYS A 118 1.77 -11.40 -5.40
CA LYS A 118 1.07 -11.21 -6.67
C LYS A 118 -0.41 -11.59 -6.55
N VAL A 119 -1.28 -10.77 -7.12
CA VAL A 119 -2.73 -11.01 -7.11
C VAL A 119 -3.05 -12.39 -7.71
N GLY A 120 -3.85 -13.16 -6.97
CA GLY A 120 -4.19 -14.56 -7.32
C GLY A 120 -3.17 -15.59 -6.85
N GLN A 121 -2.06 -15.17 -6.22
CA GLN A 121 -1.05 -16.04 -5.61
C GLN A 121 -1.01 -15.88 -4.08
N GLU A 122 -2.01 -15.22 -3.51
CA GLU A 122 -2.06 -14.98 -2.07
C GLU A 122 -2.18 -16.32 -1.32
N PRO A 123 -1.33 -16.53 -0.30
CA PRO A 123 -1.47 -17.68 0.60
C PRO A 123 -2.73 -17.54 1.48
N THR A 124 -2.94 -18.49 2.38
CA THR A 124 -4.02 -18.34 3.37
C THR A 124 -3.84 -17.04 4.16
N LEU A 125 -4.94 -16.50 4.72
CA LEU A 125 -4.87 -15.26 5.48
C LEU A 125 -3.75 -15.26 6.54
N ILE A 126 -3.64 -16.33 7.31
CA ILE A 126 -2.65 -16.44 8.39
C ILE A 126 -1.22 -16.56 7.84
N ASP A 127 -1.03 -17.32 6.77
CA ASP A 127 0.30 -17.46 6.16
C ASP A 127 0.72 -16.18 5.48
N HIS A 128 -0.22 -15.45 4.86
CA HIS A 128 0.05 -14.13 4.30
C HIS A 128 0.45 -13.12 5.39
N LEU A 129 -0.23 -13.13 6.53
CA LEU A 129 0.15 -12.30 7.67
C LEU A 129 1.54 -12.66 8.21
N ARG A 130 1.87 -13.95 8.30
CA ARG A 130 3.20 -14.41 8.74
C ARG A 130 4.30 -14.03 7.76
N HIS A 131 4.02 -14.14 6.45
CA HIS A 131 4.94 -13.72 5.40
C HIS A 131 5.23 -12.22 5.45
N SER A 132 4.18 -11.40 5.55
CA SER A 132 4.33 -9.94 5.49
C SER A 132 4.94 -9.31 6.74
N ALA A 133 4.70 -9.87 7.91
CA ALA A 133 5.15 -9.31 9.18
C ALA A 133 6.64 -8.91 9.20
N PRO A 134 7.60 -9.76 8.79
CA PRO A 134 9.02 -9.42 8.79
C PRO A 134 9.39 -8.29 7.84
N PHE A 135 8.60 -8.05 6.79
CA PHE A 135 8.87 -6.98 5.82
C PHE A 135 8.52 -5.58 6.34
N HIS A 136 7.65 -5.47 7.35
CA HIS A 136 7.33 -4.18 7.96
C HIS A 136 8.52 -3.45 8.58
N GLN A 137 9.59 -4.18 8.96
CA GLN A 137 10.80 -3.58 9.51
C GLN A 137 11.50 -2.61 8.54
N TYR A 138 11.40 -2.86 7.24
CA TYR A 138 12.05 -2.03 6.21
C TYR A 138 11.35 -0.70 5.95
N PHE A 139 10.08 -0.60 6.33
CA PHE A 139 9.21 0.51 5.98
C PHE A 139 8.69 1.20 7.25
N PRO A 140 9.06 2.46 7.50
CA PRO A 140 8.59 3.18 8.69
C PRO A 140 7.07 3.27 8.79
N SER A 141 6.37 3.40 7.66
CA SER A 141 4.91 3.42 7.59
C SER A 141 4.26 2.04 7.39
N GLY A 142 5.06 0.98 7.37
CA GLY A 142 4.59 -0.37 7.08
C GLY A 142 4.40 -0.62 5.59
N THR A 143 3.92 -1.82 5.27
CA THR A 143 3.61 -2.23 3.90
C THR A 143 2.11 -2.29 3.68
N GLY A 144 1.68 -2.08 2.45
CA GLY A 144 0.29 -1.94 2.08
C GLY A 144 -0.33 -3.23 1.52
N ASP A 145 0.00 -4.39 2.07
CA ASP A 145 -0.65 -5.64 1.69
C ASP A 145 -2.15 -5.61 1.92
N LEU A 146 -2.88 -6.33 1.07
CA LEU A 146 -4.33 -6.43 1.13
C LEU A 146 -4.75 -7.80 1.67
N PHE A 147 -5.38 -7.80 2.83
CA PHE A 147 -5.87 -9.02 3.46
C PHE A 147 -7.37 -9.19 3.23
N ALA A 148 -7.73 -10.35 2.71
CA ALA A 148 -9.11 -10.65 2.36
C ALA A 148 -9.84 -11.33 3.51
N PHE A 149 -10.95 -10.75 3.93
CA PHE A 149 -11.91 -11.37 4.82
C PHE A 149 -13.13 -11.85 4.04
N ASP A 150 -13.74 -12.91 4.46
CA ASP A 150 -15.01 -13.40 3.90
C ASP A 150 -16.19 -13.06 4.82
N ASN A 151 -17.38 -13.44 4.40
CA ASN A 151 -18.60 -13.13 5.14
C ASN A 151 -18.69 -13.78 6.53
N THR A 152 -17.88 -14.79 6.84
CA THR A 152 -17.83 -15.41 8.18
C THR A 152 -17.46 -14.40 9.25
N TYR A 153 -16.63 -13.42 8.89
CA TYR A 153 -16.20 -12.37 9.81
C TYR A 153 -17.27 -11.31 10.11
N VAL A 154 -18.32 -11.23 9.30
CA VAL A 154 -19.46 -10.33 9.58
C VAL A 154 -20.15 -10.75 10.87
N ASP A 155 -20.32 -12.07 11.05
CA ASP A 155 -20.97 -12.65 12.23
C ASP A 155 -20.02 -12.73 13.44
N HIS A 156 -18.71 -12.57 13.21
CA HIS A 156 -17.65 -12.68 14.21
C HIS A 156 -16.69 -11.48 14.21
N PRO A 157 -17.18 -10.24 14.44
CA PRO A 157 -16.33 -9.04 14.37
C PRO A 157 -15.19 -9.04 15.39
N GLY A 158 -15.35 -9.72 16.53
CA GLY A 158 -14.28 -9.89 17.50
C GLY A 158 -13.06 -10.61 16.94
N ALA A 159 -13.25 -11.61 16.08
CA ALA A 159 -12.15 -12.32 15.45
C ALA A 159 -11.32 -11.41 14.52
N VAL A 160 -11.94 -10.39 13.90
CA VAL A 160 -11.21 -9.39 13.10
C VAL A 160 -10.29 -8.56 14.00
N VAL A 161 -10.78 -8.15 15.15
CA VAL A 161 -9.98 -7.40 16.13
C VAL A 161 -8.80 -8.24 16.61
N ASP A 162 -9.03 -9.51 16.98
CA ASP A 162 -7.98 -10.43 17.44
C ASP A 162 -6.90 -10.64 16.36
N ILE A 163 -7.29 -10.73 15.08
CA ILE A 163 -6.36 -10.83 13.95
C ILE A 163 -5.53 -9.55 13.81
N ILE A 164 -6.15 -8.40 13.91
CA ILE A 164 -5.47 -7.10 13.83
C ILE A 164 -4.50 -6.94 14.99
N ASP A 165 -4.91 -7.26 16.21
CA ASP A 165 -4.06 -7.20 17.40
C ASP A 165 -2.87 -8.16 17.26
N GLY A 166 -3.11 -9.38 16.80
CA GLY A 166 -2.06 -10.35 16.53
C GLY A 166 -1.07 -9.88 15.44
N ALA A 167 -1.56 -9.21 14.39
CA ALA A 167 -0.73 -8.62 13.38
C ALA A 167 0.18 -7.52 13.95
N PHE A 168 -0.36 -6.58 14.72
CA PHE A 168 0.45 -5.53 15.36
C PHE A 168 1.45 -6.12 16.37
N ALA A 169 1.06 -7.12 17.15
CA ALA A 169 1.98 -7.83 18.05
C ALA A 169 3.12 -8.53 17.28
N SER A 170 2.90 -8.91 16.02
CA SER A 170 3.90 -9.52 15.14
C SER A 170 4.79 -8.51 14.41
N GLY A 171 4.65 -7.21 14.68
CA GLY A 171 5.49 -6.15 14.11
C GLY A 171 4.87 -5.38 12.94
N TYR A 172 3.61 -5.60 12.65
CA TYR A 172 2.89 -4.77 11.68
C TYR A 172 2.86 -3.31 12.11
N ARG A 173 2.94 -2.41 11.15
CA ARG A 173 2.79 -0.95 11.34
C ARG A 173 1.57 -0.40 10.61
N TYR A 174 1.03 -1.19 9.71
CA TYR A 174 -0.13 -0.86 8.91
C TYR A 174 -0.79 -2.15 8.45
N ILE A 175 -2.11 -2.17 8.39
CA ILE A 175 -2.88 -3.29 7.86
C ILE A 175 -4.03 -2.75 7.01
N THR A 176 -4.28 -3.39 5.89
CA THR A 176 -5.40 -3.07 5.01
C THR A 176 -6.21 -4.32 4.74
N THR A 177 -7.50 -4.22 4.91
CA THR A 177 -8.41 -5.35 4.73
C THR A 177 -9.48 -5.03 3.70
N TYR A 178 -10.05 -6.05 3.10
CA TYR A 178 -11.24 -5.95 2.26
C TYR A 178 -12.11 -7.19 2.44
N MET A 179 -13.41 -7.04 2.14
CA MET A 179 -14.35 -8.15 2.17
C MET A 179 -14.40 -8.83 0.81
N LYS A 180 -14.22 -10.14 0.78
CA LYS A 180 -14.53 -10.97 -0.39
C LYS A 180 -16.05 -10.93 -0.65
N ASN A 181 -16.43 -11.13 -1.91
CA ASN A 181 -17.84 -11.25 -2.32
C ASN A 181 -18.68 -9.98 -2.16
N THR A 182 -18.05 -8.82 -2.11
CA THR A 182 -18.74 -7.52 -2.25
C THR A 182 -18.56 -7.00 -3.68
N ASP A 183 -19.47 -6.12 -4.10
CA ASP A 183 -19.33 -5.36 -5.36
C ASP A 183 -18.25 -4.27 -5.26
N LEU A 184 -17.47 -4.24 -4.17
CA LEU A 184 -16.44 -3.26 -3.93
C LEU A 184 -15.08 -3.82 -4.25
N ILE A 185 -14.34 -3.10 -5.09
CA ILE A 185 -12.93 -3.34 -5.35
C ILE A 185 -12.12 -2.09 -5.04
N ARG A 186 -10.88 -2.30 -4.65
CA ARG A 186 -9.96 -1.19 -4.41
C ARG A 186 -9.14 -0.92 -5.67
N VAL A 187 -9.23 0.33 -6.16
CA VAL A 187 -8.44 0.81 -7.29
C VAL A 187 -7.65 2.03 -6.83
N LYS A 188 -6.33 1.94 -6.84
CA LYS A 188 -5.42 3.07 -6.50
C LYS A 188 -5.73 3.77 -5.16
N GLY A 189 -6.23 3.06 -4.18
CA GLY A 189 -6.62 3.64 -2.89
C GLY A 189 -8.07 4.11 -2.81
N TYR A 190 -8.83 4.00 -3.90
CA TYR A 190 -10.26 4.25 -3.92
C TYR A 190 -11.05 2.94 -3.88
N LEU A 191 -12.21 2.97 -3.22
CA LEU A 191 -13.19 1.90 -3.34
C LEU A 191 -14.12 2.22 -4.50
N VAL A 192 -14.26 1.29 -5.43
CA VAL A 192 -15.14 1.41 -6.59
C VAL A 192 -16.02 0.17 -6.71
N LYS A 193 -17.16 0.29 -7.37
CA LYS A 193 -18.00 -0.87 -7.67
C LYS A 193 -17.41 -1.65 -8.82
N LYS A 194 -17.22 -2.94 -8.63
CA LYS A 194 -16.82 -3.87 -9.67
C LYS A 194 -17.78 -3.81 -10.86
N SER A 195 -19.09 -3.78 -10.59
CA SER A 195 -20.14 -3.63 -11.60
C SER A 195 -19.97 -2.35 -12.46
N GLU A 196 -19.53 -1.23 -11.88
CA GLU A 196 -19.27 -0.02 -12.65
C GLU A 196 -18.00 -0.13 -13.52
N VAL A 197 -16.96 -0.81 -13.02
CA VAL A 197 -15.76 -1.11 -13.82
C VAL A 197 -16.11 -2.04 -14.99
N GLU A 198 -16.95 -3.04 -14.78
CA GLU A 198 -17.43 -3.94 -15.83
C GLU A 198 -18.24 -3.19 -16.90
N LYS A 199 -19.11 -2.26 -16.50
CA LYS A 199 -19.81 -1.38 -17.44
C LYS A 199 -18.83 -0.57 -18.28
N LEU A 200 -17.82 0.03 -17.68
CA LEU A 200 -16.80 0.80 -18.38
C LEU A 200 -16.04 -0.07 -19.40
N ARG A 201 -15.65 -1.29 -19.03
CA ARG A 201 -15.00 -2.25 -19.93
C ARG A 201 -15.87 -2.62 -21.13
N ASN A 202 -17.18 -2.64 -20.93
CA ASN A 202 -18.16 -2.94 -21.98
C ASN A 202 -18.62 -1.66 -22.73
N ASN A 203 -17.91 -0.53 -22.61
CA ASN A 203 -18.27 0.75 -23.22
C ASN A 203 -19.68 1.24 -22.84
N GLN A 204 -20.16 0.89 -21.68
CA GLN A 204 -21.43 1.35 -21.14
C GLN A 204 -21.23 2.61 -20.29
N ALA A 205 -22.29 3.40 -20.15
CA ALA A 205 -22.25 4.58 -19.31
C ALA A 205 -22.05 4.21 -17.82
N VAL A 206 -21.09 4.88 -17.19
CA VAL A 206 -20.85 4.79 -15.75
C VAL A 206 -21.18 6.11 -15.09
N LEU A 207 -21.58 6.06 -13.83
CA LEU A 207 -21.82 7.29 -13.07
C LEU A 207 -20.47 7.96 -12.76
N ARG A 208 -20.34 9.21 -13.15
CA ARG A 208 -19.21 10.04 -12.79
C ARG A 208 -19.26 10.36 -11.29
N ASP A 209 -18.10 10.35 -10.65
CA ASP A 209 -17.94 10.70 -9.23
C ASP A 209 -18.76 9.81 -8.27
N THR A 210 -18.97 8.54 -8.67
CA THR A 210 -19.62 7.58 -7.78
C THR A 210 -18.73 7.31 -6.59
N THR A 211 -19.03 7.96 -5.47
CA THR A 211 -18.47 7.54 -4.18
C THR A 211 -19.17 6.25 -3.80
N VAL A 212 -18.42 5.17 -3.70
CA VAL A 212 -18.97 3.90 -3.29
C VAL A 212 -18.84 3.78 -1.78
N PHE A 213 -19.98 3.76 -1.14
CA PHE A 213 -20.07 3.48 0.29
C PHE A 213 -20.22 1.98 0.51
N GLY A 214 -19.66 1.47 1.61
CA GLY A 214 -19.96 0.12 2.08
C GLY A 214 -21.42 -0.03 2.46
N MET A 215 -21.88 -1.29 2.51
CA MET A 215 -23.23 -1.59 3.01
C MET A 215 -23.39 -1.06 4.45
N GLY A 216 -24.51 -0.38 4.75
CA GLY A 216 -24.74 0.27 6.04
C GLY A 216 -24.14 1.67 6.20
N THR A 217 -23.51 2.23 5.16
CA THR A 217 -23.00 3.60 5.22
C THR A 217 -24.13 4.63 5.26
N ASP A 218 -25.27 4.31 4.70
CA ASP A 218 -26.52 5.07 4.75
C ASP A 218 -27.11 5.13 6.17
N ASP A 219 -26.82 4.15 7.03
CA ASP A 219 -27.17 4.17 8.45
C ASP A 219 -26.34 5.19 9.25
N CYS A 220 -25.26 5.69 8.68
CA CYS A 220 -24.45 6.75 9.26
C CYS A 220 -25.06 8.11 8.90
N ALA A 221 -25.98 8.62 9.72
CA ALA A 221 -26.67 9.91 9.51
C ALA A 221 -25.73 11.08 9.18
N GLN A 222 -24.50 11.03 9.66
CA GLN A 222 -23.47 12.04 9.39
C GLN A 222 -22.99 12.08 7.93
N VAL A 223 -23.24 11.07 7.12
CA VAL A 223 -22.85 11.04 5.71
C VAL A 223 -23.66 12.02 4.89
N PHE A 224 -24.95 12.13 5.17
CA PHE A 224 -25.86 13.05 4.47
C PHE A 224 -25.72 14.50 4.92
N ASP A 225 -25.24 14.72 6.14
CA ASP A 225 -25.03 16.05 6.71
C ASP A 225 -23.63 16.64 6.41
N ARG A 226 -22.78 15.92 5.71
CA ARG A 226 -21.47 16.42 5.30
C ARG A 226 -21.61 17.56 4.30
N LYS A 227 -21.43 18.78 4.77
CA LYS A 227 -21.25 19.92 3.89
C LYS A 227 -19.90 19.78 3.19
N LEU A 228 -19.90 19.81 1.86
CA LEU A 228 -18.67 20.01 1.09
C LEU A 228 -18.03 21.31 1.60
N ARG A 229 -16.82 21.22 2.10
CA ARG A 229 -16.02 22.44 2.32
C ARG A 229 -15.61 22.95 0.94
N VAL A 230 -16.22 24.06 0.56
CA VAL A 230 -15.83 24.83 -0.63
C VAL A 230 -14.57 25.60 -0.28
#